data_09660a639d30f61aa4e0dd71fff581c5
#
_entry.id   09660a639d30f61aa4e0dd71fff581c5
#
_cell.length_a   1.000
_cell.length_b   1.000
_cell.length_c   1.000
_cell.angle_alpha   90.00
_cell.angle_beta   90.00
_cell.angle_gamma   90.00
#
_symmetry.space_group_name_H-M   'P 1'
#
loop_
_entity.id
_entity.type
_entity.pdbx_description
1 polymer ?
#
loop_
_entity_poly.entity_id
_entity_poly.type
_entity_poly.pdbx_seq_one_letter_code
_entity_poly.pdbx_strand_id
1 'polypeptide(L)'
;MWIIVTYDIGIKRNTRVRKICRKYLCHVQKSVFEGEISEKNFLKMKGELQRIVNFDDDQVAIYVFDTLRYSSKEIIGYHIDTDNVI
;
A
#
# COMPACT_ATOMS: atom_id res chain seq x y z
N MET A 1 -8.70 -1.12 -11.79
CA MET A 1 -7.24 -0.91 -11.76
C MET A 1 -6.58 -2.04 -10.99
N TRP A 2 -5.37 -2.36 -11.35
CA TRP A 2 -4.55 -3.35 -10.64
C TRP A 2 -3.59 -2.61 -9.71
N ILE A 3 -3.46 -3.06 -8.47
CA ILE A 3 -2.53 -2.43 -7.54
C ILE A 3 -1.64 -3.47 -6.86
N ILE A 4 -0.47 -3.00 -6.45
CA ILE A 4 0.45 -3.74 -5.60
C ILE A 4 0.70 -2.87 -4.38
N VAL A 5 0.52 -3.45 -3.21
CA VAL A 5 0.78 -2.77 -1.93
C VAL A 5 1.94 -3.46 -1.23
N THR A 6 2.95 -2.68 -0.88
CA THR A 6 4.05 -3.15 -0.04
C THR A 6 4.10 -2.29 1.21
N TYR A 7 4.46 -2.87 2.35
CA TYR A 7 4.52 -2.08 3.56
C TYR A 7 5.68 -2.49 4.47
N ASP A 8 6.15 -1.51 5.21
CA ASP A 8 7.16 -1.67 6.26
C ASP A 8 6.56 -0.99 7.50
N ILE A 9 6.04 -1.80 8.40
CA ILE A 9 5.17 -1.33 9.48
C ILE A 9 5.70 -1.87 10.82
N GLY A 10 5.63 -1.04 11.85
CA GLY A 10 5.99 -1.45 13.20
C GLY A 10 5.16 -2.65 13.67
N ILE A 11 5.77 -3.48 14.50
CA ILE A 11 5.18 -4.76 14.94
C ILE A 11 3.75 -4.58 15.46
N LYS A 12 3.50 -3.54 16.23
CA LYS A 12 2.20 -3.33 16.86
C LYS A 12 1.08 -3.10 15.85
N ARG A 13 1.40 -2.55 14.68
CA ARG A 13 0.41 -2.18 13.67
C ARG A 13 0.38 -3.14 12.50
N ASN A 14 1.36 -4.03 12.39
CA ASN A 14 1.52 -4.92 11.26
C ASN A 14 0.28 -5.77 11.01
N THR A 15 -0.26 -6.39 12.05
CA THR A 15 -1.44 -7.25 11.92
C THR A 15 -2.65 -6.46 11.43
N ARG A 16 -2.82 -5.22 11.89
CA ARG A 16 -3.95 -4.39 11.48
C ARG A 16 -3.84 -3.99 10.01
N VAL A 17 -2.65 -3.62 9.57
CA VAL A 17 -2.41 -3.30 8.16
C VAL A 17 -2.69 -4.52 7.29
N ARG A 18 -2.20 -5.68 7.69
CA ARG A 18 -2.44 -6.92 6.95
C ARG A 18 -3.92 -7.25 6.84
N LYS A 19 -4.68 -7.07 7.91
CA LYS A 19 -6.13 -7.32 7.89
C LYS A 19 -6.85 -6.38 6.93
N ILE A 20 -6.45 -5.12 6.90
CA ILE A 20 -7.03 -4.17 5.96
C ILE A 20 -6.75 -4.60 4.52
N CYS A 21 -5.49 -4.87 4.20
CA CYS A 21 -5.13 -5.28 2.84
C CYS A 21 -5.86 -6.55 2.41
N ARG A 22 -6.03 -7.49 3.32
CA ARG A 22 -6.74 -8.75 3.01
C ARG A 22 -8.20 -8.58 2.63
N LYS A 23 -8.83 -7.52 3.09
CA LYS A 23 -10.23 -7.27 2.71
C LYS A 23 -10.37 -6.96 1.23
N TYR A 24 -9.33 -6.45 0.62
CA TYR A 24 -9.39 -5.91 -0.74
C TYR A 24 -8.50 -6.64 -1.73
N LEU A 25 -7.44 -7.28 -1.27
CA LEU A 25 -6.37 -7.77 -2.13
C LEU A 25 -5.95 -9.18 -1.74
N CYS A 26 -5.13 -9.77 -2.60
CA CYS A 26 -4.54 -11.09 -2.37
C CYS A 26 -3.15 -10.94 -1.76
N HIS A 27 -2.88 -11.73 -0.74
CA HIS A 27 -1.58 -11.75 -0.07
C HIS A 27 -0.59 -12.54 -0.95
N VAL A 28 0.53 -11.91 -1.30
CA VAL A 28 1.52 -12.52 -2.19
C VAL A 28 2.76 -12.96 -1.44
N GLN A 29 3.30 -12.07 -0.61
CA GLN A 29 4.47 -12.32 0.22
C GLN A 29 4.27 -11.62 1.54
N LYS A 30 5.24 -11.74 2.46
CA LYS A 30 5.14 -11.20 3.82
C LYS A 30 4.40 -9.86 3.90
N SER A 31 4.91 -8.85 3.23
CA SER A 31 4.38 -7.49 3.29
C SER A 31 3.94 -7.00 1.92
N VAL A 32 3.48 -7.93 1.08
CA VAL A 32 3.08 -7.62 -0.30
C VAL A 32 1.70 -8.17 -0.59
N PHE A 33 0.83 -7.29 -1.05
CA PHE A 33 -0.52 -7.63 -1.51
C PHE A 33 -0.71 -7.10 -2.91
N GLU A 34 -1.54 -7.77 -3.69
CA GLU A 34 -1.86 -7.30 -5.04
C GLU A 34 -3.25 -7.74 -5.44
N GLY A 35 -3.81 -7.06 -6.43
CA GLY A 35 -5.10 -7.46 -6.98
C GLY A 35 -5.78 -6.37 -7.77
N GLU A 36 -6.87 -6.78 -8.40
CA GLU A 36 -7.78 -5.85 -9.06
C GLU A 36 -8.65 -5.18 -8.01
N ILE A 37 -8.82 -3.87 -8.11
CA ILE A 37 -9.60 -3.11 -7.14
C ILE A 37 -10.36 -2.00 -7.85
N SER A 38 -11.58 -1.73 -7.42
CA SER A 38 -12.34 -0.61 -7.91
C SER A 38 -11.81 0.69 -7.30
N GLU A 39 -12.04 1.79 -7.99
CA GLU A 39 -11.64 3.10 -7.47
C GLU A 39 -12.28 3.39 -6.11
N LYS A 40 -13.55 3.03 -5.95
CA LYS A 40 -14.25 3.19 -4.68
C LYS A 40 -13.57 2.44 -3.55
N ASN A 41 -13.25 1.17 -3.76
CA ASN A 41 -12.59 0.36 -2.75
C ASN A 41 -11.15 0.80 -2.50
N PHE A 42 -10.48 1.29 -3.54
CA PHE A 42 -9.13 1.84 -3.40
C PHE A 42 -9.13 3.02 -2.42
N LEU A 43 -10.09 3.95 -2.58
CA LEU A 43 -10.21 5.08 -1.68
C LEU A 43 -10.54 4.65 -0.25
N LYS A 44 -11.40 3.65 -0.10
CA LYS A 44 -11.73 3.11 1.22
C LYS A 44 -10.51 2.49 1.90
N MET A 45 -9.77 1.68 1.16
CA MET A 45 -8.55 1.05 1.67
C MET A 45 -7.54 2.11 2.12
N LYS A 46 -7.29 3.11 1.28
CA LYS A 46 -6.37 4.19 1.63
C LYS A 46 -6.79 4.91 2.90
N GLY A 47 -8.07 5.22 3.03
CA GLY A 47 -8.60 5.86 4.23
C GLY A 47 -8.37 5.03 5.48
N GLU A 48 -8.60 3.73 5.40
CA GLU A 48 -8.37 2.84 6.54
C GLU A 48 -6.89 2.78 6.91
N LEU A 49 -6.01 2.67 5.91
CA LEU A 49 -4.57 2.63 6.15
C LEU A 49 -4.07 3.93 6.77
N GLN A 50 -4.53 5.07 6.27
CA GLN A 50 -4.12 6.38 6.78
C GLN A 50 -4.47 6.58 8.25
N ARG A 51 -5.52 5.93 8.73
CA ARG A 51 -5.95 6.06 10.13
C ARG A 51 -5.05 5.32 11.11
N ILE A 52 -4.37 4.27 10.68
CA ILE A 52 -3.61 3.44 11.60
C ILE A 52 -2.09 3.53 11.39
N VAL A 53 -1.64 3.99 10.23
CA VAL A 53 -0.21 4.12 9.93
C VAL A 53 0.39 5.25 10.75
N ASN A 54 1.53 4.98 11.38
CA ASN A 54 2.31 6.03 12.02
C ASN A 54 3.21 6.65 10.96
N PHE A 55 2.94 7.91 10.62
CA PHE A 55 3.60 8.56 9.49
C PHE A 55 5.10 8.78 9.69
N ASP A 56 5.57 8.72 10.93
CA ASP A 56 7.01 8.88 11.22
C ASP A 56 7.77 7.56 11.13
N ASP A 57 7.12 6.45 11.48
CA ASP A 57 7.79 5.16 11.64
C ASP A 57 7.41 4.13 10.60
N ASP A 58 6.24 4.28 9.98
CA ASP A 58 5.69 3.27 9.08
C ASP A 58 5.72 3.78 7.64
N GLN A 59 5.72 2.82 6.70
CA GLN A 59 5.58 3.15 5.28
C GLN A 59 4.66 2.15 4.60
N VAL A 60 3.77 2.65 3.76
CA VAL A 60 2.97 1.85 2.85
C VAL A 60 3.15 2.42 1.45
N ALA A 61 3.63 1.60 0.53
CA ALA A 61 3.79 1.99 -0.87
C ALA A 61 2.72 1.30 -1.71
N ILE A 62 2.05 2.07 -2.54
CA ILE A 62 1.00 1.57 -3.41
C ILE A 62 1.37 1.87 -4.85
N TYR A 63 1.50 0.81 -5.64
CA TYR A 63 1.79 0.92 -7.07
C TYR A 63 0.49 0.68 -7.82
N VAL A 64 0.11 1.62 -8.67
CA VAL A 64 -1.15 1.58 -9.40
C VAL A 64 -0.89 1.37 -10.89
N PHE A 65 -1.57 0.37 -11.46
CA PHE A 65 -1.47 0.04 -12.88
C PHE A 65 -2.86 0.11 -13.50
N ASP A 66 -3.16 1.22 -14.15
CA ASP A 66 -4.46 1.38 -14.82
C ASP A 66 -4.47 0.72 -16.18
N THR A 67 -3.36 0.82 -16.89
CA THR A 67 -3.18 0.21 -18.21
C THR A 67 -1.73 -0.27 -18.32
N LEU A 68 -1.43 -0.95 -19.43
CA LEU A 68 -0.05 -1.37 -19.71
C LEU A 68 0.90 -0.18 -19.90
N ARG A 69 0.36 0.99 -20.17
CA ARG A 69 1.17 2.20 -20.43
C ARG A 69 1.27 3.12 -19.23
N TYR A 70 0.42 2.94 -18.26
CA TYR A 70 0.31 3.90 -17.17
C TYR A 70 0.43 3.22 -15.83
N SER A 71 1.39 3.69 -15.07
CA SER A 71 1.54 3.25 -13.68
C SER A 71 1.93 4.44 -12.82
N SER A 72 1.59 4.36 -11.55
CA SER A 72 1.96 5.37 -10.59
C SER A 72 2.27 4.72 -9.26
N LYS A 73 2.92 5.48 -8.39
CA LYS A 73 3.28 5.01 -7.05
C LYS A 73 2.84 6.05 -6.04
N GLU A 74 2.23 5.58 -4.96
CA GLU A 74 1.82 6.44 -3.86
C GLU A 74 2.38 5.88 -2.55
N ILE A 75 2.89 6.74 -1.69
CA ILE A 75 3.45 6.34 -0.41
C ILE A 75 2.64 6.98 0.70
N ILE A 76 2.28 6.17 1.69
CA ILE A 76 1.66 6.59 2.93
C ILE A 76 2.64 6.29 4.04
N GLY A 77 3.05 7.32 4.77
CA GLY A 77 4.04 7.18 5.82
C GLY A 77 5.35 7.87 5.45
N TYR A 78 6.46 7.45 6.08
CA TYR A 78 7.74 8.07 5.80
C TYR A 78 8.19 7.76 4.39
N HIS A 79 8.99 8.65 3.82
CA HIS A 79 9.48 8.52 2.45
C HIS A 79 11.00 8.46 2.44
N ILE A 80 11.52 7.40 1.85
CA ILE A 80 12.94 7.29 1.58
C ILE A 80 13.20 7.98 0.24
N ASP A 81 14.10 8.95 0.24
CA ASP A 81 14.47 9.63 -0.99
C ASP A 81 15.20 8.65 -1.90
N THR A 82 14.53 8.27 -2.97
CA THR A 82 15.09 7.33 -3.95
C THR A 82 15.43 8.00 -5.27
N ASP A 83 15.41 9.32 -5.31
CA ASP A 83 15.69 10.06 -6.56
C ASP A 83 17.08 9.77 -7.09
N ASN A 84 17.99 9.41 -6.21
CA ASN A 84 19.38 9.11 -6.57
C ASN A 84 19.63 7.60 -6.73
N VAL A 85 18.61 6.79 -6.57
CA VAL A 85 18.72 5.34 -6.70
C VAL A 85 18.22 4.96 -8.08
N ILE A 86 19.13 4.60 -8.90
CA ILE A 86 18.79 4.26 -10.29
C ILE A 86 19.22 2.85 -10.61
#